data_0469aac5473a6af7f964c69048e14a41
#
_entry.id   0469aac5473a6af7f964c69048e14a41
#
_cell.length_a   1.000
_cell.length_b   1.000
_cell.length_c   1.000
_cell.angle_alpha   90.00
_cell.angle_beta   90.00
_cell.angle_gamma   90.00
#
_symmetry.space_group_name_H-M   'P 1'
#
loop_
_entity.id
_entity.type
_entity.pdbx_description
1 polymer ?
#
loop_
_entity_poly.entity_id
_entity_poly.type
_entity_poly.pdbx_seq_one_letter_code
_entity_poly.pdbx_strand_id
1 'polypeptide(L)'
;MPKLDEQIKTLAGYFAADCEPDGKLTLQLEVEHFLTRSDGQPPAFADVQAVLRELQQQTDAPIITDGEYFGYSGPALTVTLGPACQLRISLAPLRDVQDIMDLYNRFYLQLGLALAAHGLRAWTVG
;
A
#
# COMPACT_ATOMS: atom_id res chain seq x y z
N MET A 1 10.80 15.93 -4.13
CA MET A 1 10.46 14.91 -3.11
C MET A 1 10.51 15.53 -1.73
N PRO A 2 9.51 15.25 -0.88
CA PRO A 2 9.61 15.72 0.50
C PRO A 2 10.79 15.07 1.20
N LYS A 3 11.36 15.79 2.16
CA LYS A 3 12.43 15.25 2.99
C LYS A 3 11.87 14.16 3.91
N LEU A 4 12.73 13.28 4.39
CA LEU A 4 12.32 12.18 5.27
C LEU A 4 11.50 12.67 6.48
N ASP A 5 11.92 13.77 7.11
CA ASP A 5 11.21 14.33 8.26
C ASP A 5 9.77 14.73 7.92
N GLU A 6 9.57 15.30 6.73
CA GLU A 6 8.22 15.67 6.26
C GLU A 6 7.37 14.44 5.97
N GLN A 7 7.98 13.40 5.39
CA GLN A 7 7.29 12.13 5.16
C GLN A 7 6.87 11.47 6.47
N ILE A 8 7.75 11.45 7.47
CA ILE A 8 7.44 10.89 8.78
C ILE A 8 6.29 11.66 9.42
N LYS A 9 6.33 12.99 9.36
CA LYS A 9 5.25 13.84 9.88
C LYS A 9 3.91 13.52 9.19
N THR A 10 3.91 13.42 7.87
CA THR A 10 2.71 13.15 7.09
C THR A 10 2.12 11.78 7.42
N LEU A 11 2.97 10.78 7.63
CA LEU A 11 2.55 9.40 7.86
C LEU A 11 2.46 9.02 9.34
N ALA A 12 2.78 9.93 10.26
CA ALA A 12 2.83 9.61 11.70
C ALA A 12 1.52 9.01 12.22
N GLY A 13 0.37 9.44 11.69
CA GLY A 13 -0.95 8.91 12.08
C GLY A 13 -1.23 7.49 11.62
N TYR A 14 -0.42 6.94 10.71
CA TYR A 14 -0.59 5.59 10.17
C TYR A 14 0.32 4.55 10.83
N PHE A 15 1.25 5.00 11.68
CA PHE A 15 2.16 4.09 12.38
C PHE A 15 1.49 3.48 13.59
N ALA A 16 1.65 2.17 13.75
CA ALA A 16 1.33 1.47 14.98
C ALA A 16 2.62 0.91 15.56
N ALA A 17 2.77 0.98 16.89
CA ALA A 17 3.96 0.50 17.58
C ALA A 17 3.58 -0.61 18.53
N ASP A 18 4.30 -1.74 18.43
CA ASP A 18 4.15 -2.88 19.33
C ASP A 18 5.45 -3.15 20.06
N CYS A 19 5.33 -3.45 21.35
CA CYS A 19 6.46 -3.83 22.18
C CYS A 19 6.45 -5.34 22.36
N GLU A 20 7.50 -6.01 21.89
CA GLU A 20 7.63 -7.46 22.03
C GLU A 20 7.98 -7.84 23.47
N PRO A 21 7.73 -9.12 23.89
CA PRO A 21 8.02 -9.56 25.26
C PRO A 21 9.48 -9.40 25.69
N ASP A 22 10.42 -9.39 24.74
CA ASP A 22 11.84 -9.16 25.00
C ASP A 22 12.22 -7.68 25.11
N GLY A 23 11.23 -6.78 25.10
CA GLY A 23 11.45 -5.34 25.18
C GLY A 23 11.80 -4.66 23.89
N LYS A 24 11.81 -5.36 22.77
CA LYS A 24 12.09 -4.79 21.46
C LYS A 24 10.84 -4.12 20.90
N LEU A 25 11.02 -2.95 20.28
CA LEU A 25 9.96 -2.19 19.67
C LEU A 25 9.93 -2.48 18.17
N THR A 26 8.75 -2.82 17.65
CA THR A 26 8.52 -2.92 16.20
C THR A 26 7.50 -1.88 15.79
N LEU A 27 7.67 -1.33 14.59
CA LEU A 27 6.75 -0.38 13.99
C LEU A 27 6.05 -1.02 12.81
N GLN A 28 4.75 -0.76 12.71
CA GLN A 28 3.94 -1.23 11.59
C GLN A 28 3.27 -0.04 10.94
N LEU A 29 3.28 0.01 9.61
CA LEU A 29 2.64 1.06 8.83
C LEU A 29 1.48 0.46 8.06
N GLU A 30 0.29 1.07 8.21
CA GLU A 30 -0.88 0.80 7.38
C GLU A 30 -1.33 2.10 6.75
N VAL A 31 -1.50 2.11 5.42
CA VAL A 31 -1.92 3.30 4.68
C VAL A 31 -3.07 2.94 3.76
N GLU A 32 -4.09 3.79 3.72
CA GLU A 32 -5.19 3.66 2.77
C GLU A 32 -5.09 4.73 1.70
N HIS A 33 -5.34 4.34 0.45
CA HIS A 33 -5.39 5.26 -0.67
C HIS A 33 -6.75 5.14 -1.34
N PHE A 34 -7.31 6.27 -1.74
CA PHE A 34 -8.41 6.30 -2.69
C PHE A 34 -7.86 6.26 -4.11
N LEU A 35 -8.52 5.52 -4.98
CA LEU A 35 -8.17 5.47 -6.38
C LEU A 35 -9.25 6.17 -7.20
N THR A 36 -8.82 6.96 -8.17
CA THR A 36 -9.72 7.60 -9.12
C THR A 36 -9.15 7.47 -10.53
N ARG A 37 -10.00 7.65 -11.51
CA ARG A 37 -9.56 7.87 -12.89
C ARG A 37 -8.92 9.26 -12.99
N SER A 38 -8.20 9.51 -14.09
CA SER A 38 -7.58 10.81 -14.35
C SER A 38 -8.58 11.96 -14.37
N ASP A 39 -9.84 11.67 -14.71
CA ASP A 39 -10.94 12.64 -14.74
C ASP A 39 -11.64 12.81 -13.39
N GLY A 40 -11.17 12.14 -12.34
CA GLY A 40 -11.74 12.21 -11.00
C GLY A 40 -12.89 11.24 -10.74
N GLN A 41 -13.32 10.48 -11.75
CA GLN A 41 -14.40 9.50 -11.60
C GLN A 41 -13.90 8.22 -10.91
N PRO A 42 -14.81 7.44 -10.28
CA PRO A 42 -14.42 6.18 -9.68
C PRO A 42 -13.84 5.22 -10.72
N PRO A 43 -12.80 4.44 -10.37
CA PRO A 43 -12.22 3.47 -11.30
C PRO A 43 -13.12 2.24 -11.42
N ALA A 44 -12.96 1.50 -12.52
CA ALA A 44 -13.57 0.19 -12.64
C ALA A 44 -12.81 -0.81 -11.78
N PHE A 45 -13.52 -1.69 -11.09
CA PHE A 45 -12.92 -2.72 -10.24
C PHE A 45 -11.92 -3.59 -11.02
N ALA A 46 -12.28 -3.98 -12.24
CA ALA A 46 -11.41 -4.80 -13.07
C ALA A 46 -10.09 -4.11 -13.42
N ASP A 47 -10.09 -2.79 -13.60
CA ASP A 47 -8.87 -2.04 -13.88
C ASP A 47 -7.94 -2.03 -12.67
N VAL A 48 -8.49 -1.88 -11.47
CA VAL A 48 -7.70 -1.92 -10.24
C VAL A 48 -7.14 -3.32 -10.02
N GLN A 49 -7.92 -4.35 -10.27
CA GLN A 49 -7.44 -5.74 -10.19
C GLN A 49 -6.26 -5.96 -11.15
N ALA A 50 -6.33 -5.43 -12.36
CA ALA A 50 -5.24 -5.56 -13.33
C ALA A 50 -3.96 -4.90 -12.84
N VAL A 51 -4.07 -3.70 -12.23
CA VAL A 51 -2.92 -2.99 -11.64
C VAL A 51 -2.27 -3.83 -10.57
N LEU A 52 -3.05 -4.40 -9.65
CA LEU A 52 -2.51 -5.20 -8.56
C LEU A 52 -1.85 -6.48 -9.07
N ARG A 53 -2.39 -7.12 -10.09
CA ARG A 53 -1.77 -8.30 -10.71
C ARG A 53 -0.43 -7.98 -11.34
N GLU A 54 -0.28 -6.79 -11.93
CA GLU A 54 1.00 -6.34 -12.47
C GLU A 54 2.05 -6.13 -11.38
N LEU A 55 1.63 -5.67 -10.20
CA LEU A 55 2.53 -5.42 -9.08
C LEU A 55 2.89 -6.69 -8.32
N GLN A 56 2.05 -7.72 -8.39
CA GLN A 56 2.26 -8.97 -7.67
C GLN A 56 3.50 -9.70 -8.19
N GLN A 57 4.38 -10.11 -7.27
CA GLN A 57 5.57 -10.89 -7.59
C GLN A 57 5.26 -12.39 -7.49
N GLN A 58 6.15 -13.23 -8.03
CA GLN A 58 5.98 -14.68 -7.96
C GLN A 58 5.97 -15.22 -6.54
N THR A 59 6.66 -14.53 -5.63
CA THR A 59 6.72 -14.91 -4.21
C THR A 59 5.50 -14.46 -3.42
N ASP A 60 4.64 -13.63 -4.00
CA ASP A 60 3.45 -13.14 -3.34
C ASP A 60 2.29 -14.12 -3.51
N ALA A 61 1.43 -14.19 -2.48
CA ALA A 61 0.24 -15.03 -2.51
C ALA A 61 -0.98 -14.17 -2.87
N PRO A 62 -1.79 -14.57 -3.88
CA PRO A 62 -2.99 -13.80 -4.19
C PRO A 62 -4.05 -13.97 -3.10
N ILE A 63 -4.79 -12.89 -2.85
CA ILE A 63 -5.92 -12.89 -1.92
C ILE A 63 -7.19 -13.05 -2.77
N ILE A 64 -7.84 -14.20 -2.63
CA ILE A 64 -9.04 -14.52 -3.41
C ILE A 64 -10.18 -14.82 -2.44
N THR A 65 -11.31 -14.13 -2.60
CA THR A 65 -12.50 -14.30 -1.79
C THR A 65 -13.68 -14.50 -2.73
N ASP A 66 -14.41 -15.60 -2.56
CA ASP A 66 -15.56 -15.96 -3.41
C ASP A 66 -15.22 -15.96 -4.91
N GLY A 67 -14.01 -16.40 -5.26
CA GLY A 67 -13.52 -16.42 -6.63
C GLY A 67 -13.03 -15.09 -7.18
N GLU A 68 -13.11 -14.01 -6.40
CA GLU A 68 -12.66 -12.68 -6.81
C GLU A 68 -11.29 -12.35 -6.24
N TYR A 69 -10.47 -11.68 -7.05
CA TYR A 69 -9.13 -11.26 -6.68
C TYR A 69 -9.19 -9.91 -5.96
N PHE A 70 -8.67 -9.84 -4.73
CA PHE A 70 -8.67 -8.63 -3.91
C PHE A 70 -7.28 -8.11 -3.54
N GLY A 71 -6.24 -8.64 -4.12
CA GLY A 71 -4.89 -8.18 -3.85
C GLY A 71 -3.92 -9.33 -3.64
N TYR A 72 -2.85 -9.06 -2.90
CA TYR A 72 -1.81 -10.06 -2.66
C TYR A 72 -1.10 -9.81 -1.34
N SER A 73 -0.49 -10.86 -0.81
CA SER A 73 0.29 -10.81 0.41
C SER A 73 1.70 -11.32 0.14
N GLY A 74 2.69 -10.50 0.43
CA GLY A 74 4.10 -10.85 0.30
C GLY A 74 4.82 -10.80 1.64
N PRO A 75 6.11 -11.17 1.66
CA PRO A 75 6.88 -11.17 2.91
C PRO A 75 7.14 -9.76 3.44
N ALA A 76 7.12 -8.74 2.60
CA ALA A 76 7.43 -7.37 2.99
C ALA A 76 6.19 -6.51 3.17
N LEU A 77 5.15 -6.72 2.35
CA LEU A 77 3.92 -5.94 2.43
C LEU A 77 2.72 -6.72 1.90
N THR A 78 1.55 -6.30 2.34
CA THR A 78 0.27 -6.83 1.87
C THR A 78 -0.54 -5.68 1.27
N VAL A 79 -1.15 -5.92 0.11
CA VAL A 79 -2.00 -4.95 -0.55
C VAL A 79 -3.38 -5.55 -0.73
N THR A 80 -4.39 -4.88 -0.20
CA THR A 80 -5.78 -5.36 -0.27
C THR A 80 -6.68 -4.28 -0.86
N LEU A 81 -7.67 -4.73 -1.62
CA LEU A 81 -8.68 -3.88 -2.23
C LEU A 81 -9.93 -3.90 -1.35
N GLY A 82 -10.29 -2.74 -0.80
CA GLY A 82 -11.48 -2.59 0.02
C GLY A 82 -12.68 -2.09 -0.78
N PRO A 83 -13.80 -1.79 -0.07
CA PRO A 83 -15.00 -1.24 -0.71
C PRO A 83 -14.70 0.07 -1.43
N ALA A 84 -15.44 0.34 -2.51
CA ALA A 84 -15.29 1.55 -3.32
C ALA A 84 -13.87 1.73 -3.90
N CYS A 85 -13.18 0.63 -4.17
CA CYS A 85 -11.83 0.61 -4.74
C CYS A 85 -10.80 1.35 -3.87
N GLN A 86 -10.97 1.31 -2.55
CA GLN A 86 -9.93 1.75 -1.62
C GLN A 86 -8.82 0.73 -1.57
N LEU A 87 -7.58 1.21 -1.58
CA LEU A 87 -6.41 0.36 -1.53
C LEU A 87 -5.78 0.46 -0.15
N ARG A 88 -5.67 -0.66 0.55
CA ARG A 88 -5.00 -0.74 1.84
C ARG A 88 -3.65 -1.38 1.68
N ILE A 89 -2.61 -0.67 2.13
CA ILE A 89 -1.24 -1.15 2.10
C ILE A 89 -0.79 -1.35 3.53
N SER A 90 -0.39 -2.59 3.86
CA SER A 90 0.07 -2.95 5.18
C SER A 90 1.50 -3.48 5.05
N LEU A 91 2.45 -2.81 5.69
CA LEU A 91 3.86 -3.23 5.64
C LEU A 91 4.15 -4.15 6.81
N ALA A 92 5.01 -5.15 6.58
CA ALA A 92 5.48 -6.03 7.63
C ALA A 92 6.16 -5.22 8.73
N PRO A 93 6.02 -5.62 10.03
CA PRO A 93 6.64 -4.87 11.11
C PRO A 93 8.16 -4.80 10.95
N LEU A 94 8.71 -3.59 11.10
CA LEU A 94 10.14 -3.33 11.04
C LEU A 94 10.51 -2.47 12.25
N ARG A 95 11.80 -2.48 12.61
CA ARG A 95 12.29 -1.75 13.77
C ARG A 95 12.79 -0.36 13.43
N ASP A 96 13.12 -0.13 12.17
CA ASP A 96 13.69 1.13 11.71
C ASP A 96 12.69 1.87 10.83
N VAL A 97 12.36 3.10 11.22
CA VAL A 97 11.46 3.97 10.44
C VAL A 97 12.00 4.21 9.04
N GLN A 98 13.33 4.33 8.90
CA GLN A 98 13.95 4.54 7.60
C GLN A 98 13.68 3.36 6.66
N ASP A 99 13.77 2.13 7.15
CA ASP A 99 13.51 0.93 6.36
C ASP A 99 12.04 0.87 5.92
N ILE A 100 11.12 1.24 6.81
CA ILE A 100 9.70 1.30 6.48
C ILE A 100 9.44 2.34 5.39
N MET A 101 10.02 3.53 5.52
CA MET A 101 9.84 4.60 4.55
C MET A 101 10.45 4.25 3.20
N ASP A 102 11.62 3.61 3.17
CA ASP A 102 12.24 3.17 1.93
C ASP A 102 11.38 2.13 1.21
N LEU A 103 10.85 1.17 1.95
CA LEU A 103 9.97 0.14 1.39
C LEU A 103 8.68 0.76 0.85
N TYR A 104 8.04 1.64 1.62
CA TYR A 104 6.82 2.30 1.21
C TYR A 104 7.05 3.17 -0.03
N ASN A 105 8.13 3.94 -0.07
CA ASN A 105 8.41 4.83 -1.19
C ASN A 105 8.66 4.04 -2.49
N ARG A 106 9.38 2.93 -2.41
CA ARG A 106 9.60 2.07 -3.57
C ARG A 106 8.29 1.49 -4.08
N PHE A 107 7.45 1.02 -3.18
CA PHE A 107 6.14 0.49 -3.55
C PHE A 107 5.27 1.59 -4.16
N TYR A 108 5.23 2.78 -3.55
CA TYR A 108 4.41 3.89 -4.01
C TYR A 108 4.79 4.35 -5.42
N LEU A 109 6.09 4.36 -5.73
CA LEU A 109 6.57 4.68 -7.08
C LEU A 109 6.08 3.65 -8.10
N GLN A 110 6.20 2.37 -7.78
CA GLN A 110 5.74 1.30 -8.66
C GLN A 110 4.23 1.35 -8.84
N LEU A 111 3.49 1.59 -7.75
CA LEU A 111 2.04 1.74 -7.79
C LEU A 111 1.64 2.91 -8.70
N GLY A 112 2.29 4.06 -8.55
CA GLY A 112 2.00 5.23 -9.37
C GLY A 112 2.21 4.99 -10.85
N LEU A 113 3.28 4.29 -11.22
CA LEU A 113 3.56 3.96 -12.61
C LEU A 113 2.51 2.99 -13.18
N ALA A 114 2.15 1.97 -12.42
CA ALA A 114 1.14 1.00 -12.85
C ALA A 114 -0.25 1.65 -12.97
N LEU A 115 -0.62 2.50 -12.01
CA LEU A 115 -1.88 3.24 -12.06
C LEU A 115 -1.94 4.17 -13.27
N ALA A 116 -0.86 4.92 -13.52
CA ALA A 116 -0.81 5.83 -14.65
C ALA A 116 -0.99 5.11 -15.99
N ALA A 117 -0.44 3.90 -16.11
CA ALA A 117 -0.59 3.09 -17.32
C ALA A 117 -2.05 2.70 -17.58
N HIS A 118 -2.89 2.67 -16.55
CA HIS A 118 -4.32 2.37 -16.65
C HIS A 118 -5.20 3.62 -16.53
N GLY A 119 -4.63 4.81 -16.55
CA GLY A 119 -5.37 6.07 -16.45
C GLY A 119 -5.95 6.31 -15.06
N LEU A 120 -5.29 5.81 -14.02
CA LEU A 120 -5.72 5.90 -12.64
C LEU A 120 -4.76 6.73 -11.79
N ARG A 121 -5.24 7.21 -10.64
CA ARG A 121 -4.47 7.98 -9.67
C ARG A 121 -4.77 7.49 -8.26
N ALA A 122 -3.78 7.60 -7.37
CA ALA A 122 -3.93 7.30 -5.95
C ALA A 122 -3.91 8.60 -5.13
N TRP A 123 -4.79 8.67 -4.12
CA TRP A 123 -4.90 9.79 -3.19
C TRP A 123 -4.72 9.24 -1.78
N THR A 124 -3.85 9.86 -1.00
CA THR A 124 -3.68 9.47 0.40
C THR A 124 -4.84 9.99 1.24
N VAL A 125 -5.43 9.12 2.06
CA VAL A 125 -6.45 9.52 3.04
C VAL A 125 -5.71 10.10 4.24
N GLY A 126 -5.90 11.37 4.47
CA GLY A 126 -5.21 12.03 5.57
C GLY A 126 -6.13 12.75 6.51
#